data_70015c163097d4b5eaa75626c287f8f3
#
_entry.id   70015c163097d4b5eaa75626c287f8f3
#
_cell.length_a   1.000
_cell.length_b   1.000
_cell.length_c   1.000
_cell.angle_alpha   90.00
_cell.angle_beta   90.00
_cell.angle_gamma   90.00
#
_symmetry.space_group_name_H-M   'P 1'
#
loop_
_entity.id
_entity.type
_entity.pdbx_description
1 polymer ?
#
loop_
_entity_poly.entity_id
_entity_poly.type
_entity_poly.pdbx_seq_one_letter_code
_entity_poly.pdbx_strand_id
1 'polypeptide(L)'
;LRRQRQMCIRDRQRPLGIPSVKDKLVQESVRLILECIYDAPNNPIFSDLSHGFRESRSTHTAMEEVCKWSGTKWFIEGDIKSFFDDIDHEILISLLRRKISDDRFISLIRKFLKAGYVEKGQFKSTRLGTPQGGIISPMLANIYLHEFDTWAEKLCADLSKGLRRKPNPEYRSVVRKRSYLLNKCEGKPAGKDLERFKDLSARLDQLPSNDQYDPDFVRVRYIRYADDWLIGITGSKELAVKVREQAGEFLKGTLNLELSMEKTKITHSTGKAKFLGFLVGVANYKEALIQKIEPEYSDFSHRRRVGNSNVRLWLDGDELLESLKEERFITIKDGKPFAQSKRSYVHLDPDEIVRRYSAIKRGWVNYYRPVMNLRFLAYVDYLLRMSLAKTLAHKYRTSMKAQFQKRGRSLKVIREVKGRVKVTDYWECSFAKTVGVFNTNPRDPDSLFTRYAKQTSSRLLMKCCVCGSSDNINMHHVRHLRKGNKTVVSGFNRIMADINRKQIPVCRKCHVQIHNGKYDGKALKDLHFNPAVI
;
A
#
# COMPACT_ATOMS: atom_id res chain seq x y z
N LEU A 1 0.42 -15.49 -26.95
CA LEU A 1 0.49 -14.13 -27.51
C LEU A 1 0.00 -13.15 -26.46
N ARG A 2 0.88 -12.27 -25.97
CA ARG A 2 0.58 -11.28 -24.93
C ARG A 2 0.00 -10.03 -25.60
N ARG A 3 -1.23 -9.64 -25.24
CA ARG A 3 -1.79 -8.33 -25.61
C ARG A 3 -1.29 -7.28 -24.63
N GLN A 4 -0.85 -6.14 -25.14
CA GLN A 4 -0.43 -4.99 -24.32
C GLN A 4 -1.63 -4.08 -24.02
N ARG A 5 -1.76 -3.66 -22.75
CA ARG A 5 -2.52 -2.47 -22.35
C ARG A 5 -1.53 -1.39 -21.92
N GLN A 6 -1.77 -0.18 -22.36
CA GLN A 6 -1.02 0.99 -21.89
C GLN A 6 -1.64 1.46 -20.58
N MET A 7 -0.82 1.55 -19.55
CA MET A 7 -1.19 2.14 -18.28
C MET A 7 -0.59 3.54 -18.23
N CYS A 8 -1.45 4.57 -18.26
CA CYS A 8 -1.01 5.97 -18.12
C CYS A 8 -0.60 6.21 -16.67
N ILE A 9 0.69 6.31 -16.44
CA ILE A 9 1.27 6.87 -15.22
C ILE A 9 1.94 8.19 -15.63
N ARG A 10 1.77 9.21 -14.86
CA ARG A 10 1.97 10.67 -15.07
C ARG A 10 2.98 11.15 -16.12
N ASP A 11 4.04 10.39 -16.46
CA ASP A 11 5.10 10.90 -17.34
C ASP A 11 5.41 10.01 -18.57
N ARG A 12 5.01 8.76 -18.61
CA ARG A 12 5.23 7.83 -19.74
C ARG A 12 4.13 6.77 -19.82
N GLN A 13 3.72 6.45 -21.05
CA GLN A 13 2.91 5.27 -21.31
C GLN A 13 3.80 4.03 -21.13
N ARG A 14 3.58 3.28 -20.04
CA ARG A 14 4.30 2.02 -19.84
C ARG A 14 3.55 0.88 -20.52
N PRO A 15 4.22 0.09 -21.37
CA PRO A 15 3.61 -1.06 -21.98
C PRO A 15 3.37 -2.16 -20.94
N LEU A 16 2.12 -2.53 -20.71
CA LEU A 16 1.75 -3.60 -19.80
C LEU A 16 1.51 -4.89 -20.57
N GLY A 17 2.35 -5.90 -20.36
CA GLY A 17 2.18 -7.22 -20.96
C GLY A 17 1.07 -8.00 -20.26
N ILE A 18 0.10 -8.53 -21.04
CA ILE A 18 -0.96 -9.39 -20.52
C ILE A 18 -0.65 -10.84 -20.92
N PRO A 19 -0.19 -11.70 -20.00
CA PRO A 19 0.05 -13.11 -20.28
C PRO A 19 -1.25 -13.84 -20.65
N SER A 20 -1.13 -14.93 -21.41
CA SER A 20 -2.28 -15.83 -21.67
C SER A 20 -2.78 -16.47 -20.36
N VAL A 21 -3.99 -17.00 -20.35
CA VAL A 21 -4.53 -17.66 -19.15
C VAL A 21 -3.68 -18.85 -18.74
N LYS A 22 -3.18 -19.64 -19.70
CA LYS A 22 -2.28 -20.77 -19.44
C LYS A 22 -0.96 -20.30 -18.83
N ASP A 23 -0.33 -19.27 -19.42
CA ASP A 23 0.92 -18.71 -18.89
C ASP A 23 0.72 -18.14 -17.47
N LYS A 24 -0.42 -17.52 -17.18
CA LYS A 24 -0.73 -17.03 -15.83
C LYS A 24 -0.75 -18.15 -14.80
N LEU A 25 -1.37 -19.29 -15.13
CA LEU A 25 -1.43 -20.45 -14.23
C LEU A 25 -0.03 -21.02 -13.95
N VAL A 26 0.79 -21.17 -15.00
CA VAL A 26 2.16 -21.69 -14.84
C VAL A 26 3.03 -20.68 -14.09
N GLN A 27 2.94 -19.39 -14.42
CA GLN A 27 3.69 -18.34 -13.69
C GLN A 27 3.28 -18.28 -12.22
N GLU A 28 2.00 -18.45 -11.89
CA GLU A 28 1.54 -18.49 -10.50
C GLU A 28 2.09 -19.69 -9.75
N SER A 29 2.11 -20.87 -10.38
CA SER A 29 2.73 -22.07 -9.77
C SER A 29 4.23 -21.87 -9.49
N VAL A 30 4.95 -21.28 -10.44
CA VAL A 30 6.38 -20.95 -10.26
C VAL A 30 6.56 -19.88 -9.18
N ARG A 31 5.69 -18.85 -9.12
CA ARG A 31 5.73 -17.82 -8.07
C ARG A 31 5.59 -18.44 -6.67
N LEU A 32 4.62 -19.34 -6.50
CA LEU A 32 4.39 -20.02 -5.21
C LEU A 32 5.61 -20.84 -4.78
N ILE A 33 6.26 -21.54 -5.70
CA ILE A 33 7.50 -22.30 -5.40
C ILE A 33 8.62 -21.35 -4.97
N LEU A 34 8.82 -20.24 -5.70
CA LEU A 34 9.84 -19.25 -5.33
C LEU A 34 9.52 -18.57 -4.00
N GLU A 35 8.25 -18.30 -3.70
CA GLU A 35 7.81 -17.75 -2.43
C GLU A 35 8.14 -18.68 -1.25
N CYS A 36 7.89 -19.99 -1.41
CA CYS A 36 8.29 -20.98 -0.41
C CYS A 36 9.81 -21.04 -0.18
N ILE A 37 10.63 -20.73 -1.19
CA ILE A 37 12.09 -20.74 -1.09
C ILE A 37 12.62 -19.44 -0.47
N TYR A 38 12.12 -18.27 -0.95
CA TYR A 38 12.72 -16.97 -0.64
C TYR A 38 11.97 -16.16 0.43
N ASP A 39 10.67 -16.38 0.59
CA ASP A 39 9.82 -15.61 1.50
C ASP A 39 8.96 -16.52 2.41
N ALA A 40 9.52 -17.67 2.80
CA ALA A 40 8.85 -18.59 3.71
C ALA A 40 8.50 -17.91 5.04
N PRO A 41 7.27 -18.08 5.59
CA PRO A 41 6.81 -17.35 6.78
C PRO A 41 7.69 -17.52 8.02
N ASN A 42 8.30 -18.70 8.18
CA ASN A 42 9.12 -19.04 9.36
C ASN A 42 10.62 -18.77 9.18
N ASN A 43 11.09 -18.62 7.97
CA ASN A 43 12.51 -18.37 7.67
C ASN A 43 12.68 -17.67 6.32
N PRO A 44 12.29 -16.38 6.21
CA PRO A 44 12.45 -15.64 4.96
C PRO A 44 13.92 -15.40 4.66
N ILE A 45 14.30 -15.54 3.40
CA ILE A 45 15.62 -15.12 2.91
C ILE A 45 15.62 -13.61 2.70
N PHE A 46 14.49 -13.06 2.24
CA PHE A 46 14.37 -11.63 2.00
C PHE A 46 14.50 -10.82 3.30
N SER A 47 15.18 -9.69 3.17
CA SER A 47 15.34 -8.71 4.24
C SER A 47 13.97 -8.26 4.82
N ASP A 48 13.93 -8.05 6.14
CA ASP A 48 12.77 -7.45 6.79
C ASP A 48 12.52 -5.99 6.39
N LEU A 49 13.51 -5.34 5.80
CA LEU A 49 13.43 -3.97 5.31
C LEU A 49 12.93 -3.88 3.86
N SER A 50 12.65 -5.02 3.22
CA SER A 50 12.03 -5.10 1.90
C SER A 50 10.53 -5.35 2.01
N HIS A 51 9.70 -4.42 1.53
CA HIS A 51 8.25 -4.43 1.72
C HIS A 51 7.42 -4.63 0.45
N GLY A 52 7.96 -4.34 -0.73
CA GLY A 52 7.20 -4.43 -1.98
C GLY A 52 6.90 -5.86 -2.42
N PHE A 53 5.68 -6.12 -2.88
CA PHE A 53 5.25 -7.40 -3.47
C PHE A 53 5.38 -8.63 -2.55
N ARG A 54 5.43 -8.44 -1.25
CA ARG A 54 5.51 -9.52 -0.25
C ARG A 54 4.20 -9.64 0.50
N GLU A 55 3.89 -10.87 0.89
CA GLU A 55 2.73 -11.14 1.72
C GLU A 55 2.85 -10.45 3.09
N SER A 56 1.74 -10.03 3.63
CA SER A 56 1.68 -9.32 4.93
C SER A 56 2.44 -7.99 5.00
N ARG A 57 3.01 -7.52 3.88
CA ARG A 57 3.72 -6.24 3.77
C ARG A 57 2.97 -5.25 2.88
N SER A 58 3.05 -3.98 3.20
CA SER A 58 2.33 -2.92 2.49
C SER A 58 3.10 -1.60 2.54
N THR A 59 2.62 -0.59 1.82
CA THR A 59 3.13 0.78 1.96
C THR A 59 3.03 1.28 3.39
N HIS A 60 2.00 0.89 4.14
CA HIS A 60 1.83 1.28 5.53
C HIS A 60 2.85 0.62 6.46
N THR A 61 3.20 -0.65 6.25
CA THR A 61 4.24 -1.30 7.06
C THR A 61 5.61 -0.67 6.80
N ALA A 62 5.90 -0.29 5.54
CA ALA A 62 7.12 0.44 5.21
C ALA A 62 7.15 1.83 5.89
N MET A 63 6.04 2.58 5.81
CA MET A 63 5.97 3.91 6.42
C MET A 63 6.00 3.86 7.94
N GLU A 64 5.45 2.84 8.57
CA GLU A 64 5.54 2.62 10.01
C GLU A 64 6.99 2.45 10.44
N GLU A 65 7.78 1.66 9.69
CA GLU A 65 9.21 1.50 9.95
C GLU A 65 9.98 2.82 9.78
N VAL A 66 9.70 3.58 8.72
CA VAL A 66 10.31 4.91 8.50
C VAL A 66 10.01 5.88 9.65
N CYS A 67 8.80 5.84 10.23
CA CYS A 67 8.43 6.70 11.36
C CYS A 67 9.24 6.40 12.64
N LYS A 68 9.86 5.22 12.77
CA LYS A 68 10.76 4.87 13.87
C LYS A 68 12.16 5.52 13.74
N TRP A 69 12.49 6.12 12.59
CA TRP A 69 13.81 6.69 12.30
C TRP A 69 14.04 8.04 12.98
N SER A 70 13.96 8.06 14.28
CA SER A 70 14.17 9.28 15.06
C SER A 70 15.59 9.82 14.87
N GLY A 71 15.69 11.14 14.75
CA GLY A 71 16.96 11.87 14.67
C GLY A 71 17.59 11.91 13.28
N THR A 72 16.93 11.40 12.24
CA THR A 72 17.38 11.51 10.85
C THR A 72 17.52 12.98 10.44
N LYS A 73 18.64 13.30 9.81
CA LYS A 73 18.95 14.64 9.27
C LYS A 73 18.84 14.68 7.75
N TRP A 74 19.26 13.63 7.09
CA TRP A 74 19.27 13.53 5.63
C TRP A 74 18.54 12.29 5.16
N PHE A 75 17.75 12.43 4.12
CA PHE A 75 17.13 11.34 3.41
C PHE A 75 17.73 11.25 2.01
N ILE A 76 18.08 10.05 1.57
CA ILE A 76 18.45 9.75 0.19
C ILE A 76 17.25 9.03 -0.42
N GLU A 77 16.60 9.67 -1.38
CA GLU A 77 15.49 9.14 -2.16
C GLU A 77 16.09 8.43 -3.37
N GLY A 78 16.04 7.12 -3.42
CA GLY A 78 16.65 6.34 -4.49
C GLY A 78 15.63 5.82 -5.48
N ASP A 79 15.89 6.03 -6.78
CA ASP A 79 15.10 5.52 -7.90
C ASP A 79 16.05 4.83 -8.89
N ILE A 80 15.77 3.58 -9.22
CA ILE A 80 16.54 2.81 -10.18
C ILE A 80 15.96 3.07 -11.57
N LYS A 81 16.82 3.52 -12.50
CA LYS A 81 16.40 3.83 -13.87
C LYS A 81 15.90 2.57 -14.56
N SER A 82 14.69 2.63 -15.11
CA SER A 82 14.09 1.55 -15.92
C SER A 82 14.23 0.13 -15.34
N PHE A 83 14.20 -0.03 -14.03
CA PHE A 83 14.56 -1.26 -13.31
C PHE A 83 14.02 -2.54 -13.96
N PHE A 84 12.70 -2.63 -14.22
CA PHE A 84 12.08 -3.84 -14.79
C PHE A 84 12.53 -4.13 -16.22
N ASP A 85 12.99 -3.12 -16.96
CA ASP A 85 13.40 -3.24 -18.36
C ASP A 85 14.91 -3.57 -18.48
N ASP A 86 15.69 -3.28 -17.42
CA ASP A 86 17.15 -3.41 -17.41
C ASP A 86 17.66 -4.60 -16.57
N ILE A 87 16.79 -5.42 -15.98
CA ILE A 87 17.19 -6.64 -15.26
C ILE A 87 17.99 -7.56 -16.19
N ASP A 88 19.25 -7.84 -15.83
CA ASP A 88 20.10 -8.78 -16.55
C ASP A 88 19.67 -10.23 -16.28
N HIS A 89 19.33 -10.96 -17.35
CA HIS A 89 18.84 -12.33 -17.24
C HIS A 89 19.91 -13.30 -16.70
N GLU A 90 21.18 -13.12 -17.04
CA GLU A 90 22.24 -14.04 -16.61
C GLU A 90 22.60 -13.82 -15.14
N ILE A 91 22.64 -12.56 -14.69
CA ILE A 91 22.79 -12.24 -13.27
C ILE A 91 21.61 -12.83 -12.48
N LEU A 92 20.37 -12.61 -12.93
CA LEU A 92 19.18 -13.16 -12.27
C LEU A 92 19.24 -14.70 -12.18
N ILE A 93 19.60 -15.36 -13.25
CA ILE A 93 19.75 -16.83 -13.28
C ILE A 93 20.87 -17.30 -12.35
N SER A 94 21.98 -16.59 -12.28
CA SER A 94 23.07 -16.92 -11.35
C SER A 94 22.61 -16.83 -9.89
N LEU A 95 21.80 -15.81 -9.54
CA LEU A 95 21.22 -15.65 -8.21
C LEU A 95 20.25 -16.79 -7.87
N LEU A 96 19.39 -17.16 -8.82
CA LEU A 96 18.47 -18.28 -8.66
C LEU A 96 19.20 -19.61 -8.46
N ARG A 97 20.29 -19.84 -9.20
CA ARG A 97 21.10 -21.07 -9.10
C ARG A 97 21.80 -21.25 -7.75
N ARG A 98 21.97 -20.20 -6.96
CA ARG A 98 22.49 -20.33 -5.59
C ARG A 98 21.56 -21.14 -4.67
N LYS A 99 20.27 -21.24 -5.01
CA LYS A 99 19.25 -21.96 -4.21
C LYS A 99 18.53 -23.07 -4.96
N ILE A 100 18.58 -23.06 -6.29
CA ILE A 100 17.82 -23.97 -7.15
C ILE A 100 18.78 -24.68 -8.10
N SER A 101 18.93 -25.98 -7.92
CA SER A 101 19.78 -26.83 -8.74
C SER A 101 19.06 -27.45 -9.95
N ASP A 102 17.72 -27.43 -9.97
CA ASP A 102 16.93 -28.02 -11.05
C ASP A 102 17.04 -27.22 -12.35
N ASP A 103 17.73 -27.80 -13.35
CA ASP A 103 17.93 -27.17 -14.65
C ASP A 103 16.63 -27.00 -15.46
N ARG A 104 15.65 -27.87 -15.26
CA ARG A 104 14.35 -27.78 -15.93
C ARG A 104 13.58 -26.57 -15.42
N PHE A 105 13.60 -26.34 -14.11
CA PHE A 105 12.97 -25.20 -13.49
C PHE A 105 13.63 -23.88 -13.93
N ILE A 106 14.96 -23.82 -13.91
CA ILE A 106 15.73 -22.66 -14.41
C ILE A 106 15.45 -22.41 -15.90
N SER A 107 15.42 -23.47 -16.72
CA SER A 107 15.08 -23.34 -18.15
C SER A 107 13.68 -22.79 -18.37
N LEU A 108 12.70 -23.17 -17.53
CA LEU A 108 11.35 -22.63 -17.57
C LEU A 108 11.33 -21.12 -17.29
N ILE A 109 12.08 -20.67 -16.26
CA ILE A 109 12.20 -19.23 -15.95
C ILE A 109 12.85 -18.49 -17.13
N ARG A 110 13.94 -19.02 -17.71
CA ARG A 110 14.57 -18.44 -18.91
C ARG A 110 13.58 -18.29 -20.07
N LYS A 111 12.69 -19.27 -20.30
CA LYS A 111 11.66 -19.17 -21.32
C LYS A 111 10.68 -18.03 -21.05
N PHE A 112 10.30 -17.80 -19.79
CA PHE A 112 9.45 -16.64 -19.42
C PHE A 112 10.15 -15.31 -19.65
N LEU A 113 11.43 -15.19 -19.30
CA LEU A 113 12.21 -13.98 -19.51
C LEU A 113 12.36 -13.65 -21.01
N LYS A 114 12.65 -14.68 -21.84
CA LYS A 114 12.85 -14.55 -23.28
C LYS A 114 11.56 -14.51 -24.10
N ALA A 115 10.39 -14.73 -23.50
CA ALA A 115 9.12 -14.88 -24.20
C ALA A 115 8.66 -13.65 -25.00
N GLY A 116 9.27 -12.49 -24.82
CA GLY A 116 8.93 -11.26 -25.54
C GLY A 116 7.47 -10.81 -25.35
N TYR A 117 7.04 -9.89 -26.18
CA TYR A 117 5.67 -9.38 -26.19
C TYR A 117 5.21 -9.01 -27.61
N VAL A 118 3.90 -8.94 -27.82
CA VAL A 118 3.33 -8.48 -29.08
C VAL A 118 2.77 -7.08 -28.88
N GLU A 119 3.27 -6.12 -29.64
CA GLU A 119 2.80 -4.74 -29.67
C GLU A 119 2.29 -4.40 -31.08
N LYS A 120 1.06 -3.92 -31.17
CA LYS A 120 0.43 -3.55 -32.47
C LYS A 120 0.53 -4.65 -33.54
N GLY A 121 0.48 -5.93 -33.13
CA GLY A 121 0.57 -7.09 -34.02
C GLY A 121 1.99 -7.54 -34.36
N GLN A 122 3.03 -6.82 -33.92
CA GLN A 122 4.44 -7.20 -34.14
C GLN A 122 5.02 -7.85 -32.88
N PHE A 123 5.76 -8.93 -33.06
CA PHE A 123 6.49 -9.60 -31.99
C PHE A 123 7.80 -8.85 -31.72
N LYS A 124 8.05 -8.55 -30.44
CA LYS A 124 9.30 -7.97 -29.94
C LYS A 124 9.92 -8.93 -28.94
N SER A 125 11.15 -9.37 -29.19
CA SER A 125 11.92 -10.18 -28.25
C SER A 125 12.51 -9.30 -27.16
N THR A 126 12.60 -9.82 -25.94
CA THR A 126 13.26 -9.16 -24.82
C THR A 126 14.62 -9.83 -24.58
N ARG A 127 15.71 -9.06 -24.65
CA ARG A 127 17.07 -9.53 -24.30
C ARG A 127 17.39 -9.23 -22.84
N LEU A 128 16.81 -8.18 -22.27
CA LEU A 128 16.93 -7.73 -20.90
C LEU A 128 15.52 -7.53 -20.32
N GLY A 129 15.44 -7.45 -19.02
CA GLY A 129 14.24 -7.10 -18.30
C GLY A 129 13.25 -8.25 -18.06
N THR A 130 12.31 -7.95 -17.19
CA THR A 130 11.15 -8.82 -16.94
C THR A 130 9.90 -8.17 -17.50
N PRO A 131 9.02 -8.94 -18.19
CA PRO A 131 7.83 -8.34 -18.80
C PRO A 131 6.94 -7.71 -17.74
N GLN A 132 6.70 -6.40 -17.86
CA GLN A 132 5.79 -5.69 -16.96
C GLN A 132 4.37 -6.28 -17.10
N GLY A 133 3.80 -6.74 -15.98
CA GLY A 133 2.50 -7.43 -15.93
C GLY A 133 2.57 -8.97 -15.95
N GLY A 134 3.75 -9.56 -15.95
CA GLY A 134 3.96 -10.97 -15.61
C GLY A 134 3.71 -11.22 -14.12
N ILE A 135 3.06 -12.34 -13.78
CA ILE A 135 2.76 -12.70 -12.38
C ILE A 135 4.05 -12.98 -11.59
N ILE A 136 5.04 -13.57 -12.24
CA ILE A 136 6.33 -13.91 -11.63
C ILE A 136 7.28 -12.71 -11.52
N SER A 137 7.10 -11.66 -12.33
CA SER A 137 8.05 -10.54 -12.44
C SER A 137 8.33 -9.84 -11.10
N PRO A 138 7.35 -9.59 -10.21
CA PRO A 138 7.61 -8.99 -8.89
C PRO A 138 8.50 -9.84 -7.98
N MET A 139 8.31 -11.17 -8.02
CA MET A 139 9.13 -12.11 -7.23
C MET A 139 10.58 -12.13 -7.75
N LEU A 140 10.78 -12.21 -9.06
CA LEU A 140 12.11 -12.15 -9.67
C LEU A 140 12.80 -10.81 -9.39
N ALA A 141 12.06 -9.71 -9.41
CA ALA A 141 12.55 -8.38 -9.04
C ALA A 141 13.06 -8.34 -7.59
N ASN A 142 12.32 -8.92 -6.65
CA ASN A 142 12.76 -9.01 -5.26
C ASN A 142 13.98 -9.90 -5.06
N ILE A 143 14.08 -11.01 -5.79
CA ILE A 143 15.28 -11.90 -5.76
C ILE A 143 16.50 -11.13 -6.29
N TYR A 144 16.34 -10.36 -7.35
CA TYR A 144 17.42 -9.55 -7.94
C TYR A 144 17.90 -8.47 -6.98
N LEU A 145 16.99 -7.72 -6.35
CA LEU A 145 17.33 -6.64 -5.44
C LEU A 145 17.67 -7.10 -4.01
N HIS A 146 17.53 -8.37 -3.69
CA HIS A 146 17.94 -8.90 -2.40
C HIS A 146 19.46 -8.73 -2.16
N GLU A 147 20.27 -8.78 -3.19
CA GLU A 147 21.70 -8.48 -3.10
C GLU A 147 21.94 -7.02 -2.66
N PHE A 148 21.14 -6.09 -3.18
CA PHE A 148 21.19 -4.69 -2.76
C PHE A 148 20.70 -4.51 -1.31
N ASP A 149 19.67 -5.24 -0.89
CA ASP A 149 19.19 -5.23 0.50
C ASP A 149 20.30 -5.68 1.44
N THR A 150 20.96 -6.80 1.13
CA THR A 150 22.06 -7.36 1.93
C THR A 150 23.25 -6.41 2.03
N TRP A 151 23.62 -5.79 0.91
CA TRP A 151 24.66 -4.76 0.88
C TRP A 151 24.28 -3.53 1.73
N ALA A 152 23.05 -3.05 1.60
CA ALA A 152 22.57 -1.86 2.32
C ALA A 152 22.50 -2.10 3.83
N GLU A 153 22.07 -3.28 4.28
CA GLU A 153 22.08 -3.66 5.69
C GLU A 153 23.49 -3.70 6.27
N LYS A 154 24.43 -4.29 5.54
CA LYS A 154 25.85 -4.29 5.93
C LYS A 154 26.39 -2.87 6.01
N LEU A 155 26.13 -2.02 5.01
CA LEU A 155 26.53 -0.62 5.02
C LEU A 155 25.93 0.14 6.23
N CYS A 156 24.66 -0.11 6.53
CA CYS A 156 24.01 0.47 7.70
C CYS A 156 24.67 0.05 9.02
N ALA A 157 25.08 -1.20 9.15
CA ALA A 157 25.78 -1.70 10.31
C ALA A 157 27.19 -1.09 10.44
N ASP A 158 27.96 -1.09 9.35
CA ASP A 158 29.35 -0.60 9.32
C ASP A 158 29.47 0.89 9.60
N LEU A 159 28.54 1.70 9.11
CA LEU A 159 28.56 3.16 9.27
C LEU A 159 27.90 3.64 10.56
N SER A 160 27.11 2.83 11.24
CA SER A 160 26.42 3.25 12.47
C SER A 160 27.39 3.23 13.66
N LYS A 161 27.52 4.40 14.36
CA LYS A 161 28.47 4.62 15.46
C LYS A 161 27.78 5.12 16.72
N GLY A 162 28.39 4.82 17.88
CA GLY A 162 27.97 5.35 19.19
C GLY A 162 26.70 4.72 19.75
N LEU A 163 26.62 4.47 21.03
CA LEU A 163 25.43 3.92 21.70
C LEU A 163 24.38 5.00 21.97
N ARG A 164 24.83 6.19 22.42
CA ARG A 164 24.00 7.34 22.77
C ARG A 164 24.69 8.63 22.34
N ARG A 165 23.88 9.63 21.99
CA ARG A 165 24.39 10.99 21.74
C ARG A 165 24.98 11.59 23.02
N LYS A 166 26.03 12.37 22.89
CA LYS A 166 26.57 13.15 23.98
C LYS A 166 25.51 14.12 24.54
N PRO A 167 25.43 14.30 25.84
CA PRO A 167 24.53 15.30 26.42
C PRO A 167 24.94 16.71 25.99
N ASN A 168 23.96 17.57 25.73
CA ASN A 168 24.18 18.98 25.41
C ASN A 168 24.86 19.67 26.62
N PRO A 169 26.05 20.27 26.45
CA PRO A 169 26.77 20.93 27.56
C PRO A 169 25.96 22.03 28.23
N GLU A 170 25.25 22.85 27.45
CA GLU A 170 24.39 23.92 27.94
C GLU A 170 23.23 23.36 28.78
N TYR A 171 22.55 22.34 28.28
CA TYR A 171 21.48 21.67 29.03
C TYR A 171 21.98 21.14 30.38
N ARG A 172 23.12 20.45 30.37
CA ARG A 172 23.74 19.94 31.64
C ARG A 172 24.09 21.04 32.61
N SER A 173 24.60 22.19 32.12
CA SER A 173 24.90 23.36 32.96
C SER A 173 23.64 23.89 33.63
N VAL A 174 22.55 24.05 32.87
CA VAL A 174 21.27 24.54 33.41
C VAL A 174 20.67 23.54 34.41
N VAL A 175 20.74 22.23 34.12
CA VAL A 175 20.28 21.16 35.04
C VAL A 175 21.06 21.27 36.39
N ARG A 176 22.40 21.40 36.33
CA ARG A 176 23.23 21.52 37.54
C ARG A 176 22.83 22.75 38.34
N LYS A 177 22.67 23.93 37.69
CA LYS A 177 22.25 25.17 38.36
C LYS A 177 20.88 25.01 39.02
N ARG A 178 19.92 24.36 38.34
CA ARG A 178 18.58 24.11 38.89
C ARG A 178 18.63 23.15 40.09
N SER A 179 19.40 22.04 39.97
CA SER A 179 19.55 21.08 41.07
C SER A 179 20.25 21.69 42.27
N TYR A 180 21.29 22.50 42.04
CA TYR A 180 21.95 23.25 43.13
C TYR A 180 20.97 24.16 43.85
N LEU A 181 20.12 24.91 43.12
CA LEU A 181 19.12 25.80 43.71
C LEU A 181 18.09 25.04 44.55
N LEU A 182 17.62 23.88 44.07
CA LEU A 182 16.71 23.01 44.80
C LEU A 182 17.31 22.46 46.09
N ASN A 183 18.56 22.01 46.02
CA ASN A 183 19.27 21.51 47.21
C ASN A 183 19.49 22.61 48.24
N LYS A 184 19.86 23.81 47.78
CA LYS A 184 20.05 25.00 48.67
C LYS A 184 18.77 25.39 49.42
N CYS A 185 17.60 25.19 48.76
CA CYS A 185 16.31 25.58 49.31
C CYS A 185 15.52 24.35 49.88
N GLU A 186 16.19 23.24 50.19
CA GLU A 186 15.57 22.01 50.72
C GLU A 186 14.32 21.59 49.95
N GLY A 187 14.34 21.74 48.60
CA GLY A 187 13.24 21.38 47.72
C GLY A 187 12.10 22.40 47.60
N LYS A 188 12.14 23.51 48.37
CA LYS A 188 11.07 24.52 48.39
C LYS A 188 11.61 25.93 48.10
N PRO A 189 11.96 26.27 46.86
CA PRO A 189 12.42 27.61 46.51
C PRO A 189 11.31 28.65 46.74
N ALA A 190 11.65 29.79 47.35
CA ALA A 190 10.73 30.89 47.63
C ALA A 190 11.31 32.24 47.16
N GLY A 191 10.47 33.25 46.95
CA GLY A 191 10.88 34.59 46.55
C GLY A 191 11.74 34.62 45.27
N LYS A 192 12.90 35.30 45.33
CA LYS A 192 13.84 35.41 44.19
C LYS A 192 14.39 34.07 43.72
N ASP A 193 14.55 33.10 44.61
CA ASP A 193 15.01 31.76 44.25
C ASP A 193 13.91 30.98 43.49
N LEU A 194 12.63 31.23 43.74
CA LEU A 194 11.51 30.67 42.96
C LEU A 194 11.47 31.24 41.53
N GLU A 195 11.69 32.53 41.35
CA GLU A 195 11.77 33.14 40.01
C GLU A 195 12.93 32.55 39.22
N ARG A 196 14.12 32.48 39.81
CA ARG A 196 15.29 31.83 39.20
C ARG A 196 15.02 30.36 38.83
N PHE A 197 14.33 29.62 39.69
CA PHE A 197 13.97 28.23 39.41
C PHE A 197 13.01 28.13 38.22
N LYS A 198 12.04 29.05 38.11
CA LYS A 198 11.10 29.11 36.95
C LYS A 198 11.85 29.43 35.67
N ASP A 199 12.77 30.40 35.68
CA ASP A 199 13.59 30.77 34.51
C ASP A 199 14.47 29.61 34.04
N LEU A 200 15.18 28.94 34.97
CA LEU A 200 15.98 27.77 34.63
C LEU A 200 15.14 26.63 34.09
N SER A 201 13.92 26.43 34.60
CA SER A 201 12.99 25.41 34.11
C SER A 201 12.47 25.75 32.71
N ALA A 202 12.11 27.01 32.46
CA ALA A 202 11.72 27.49 31.14
C ALA A 202 12.85 27.32 30.09
N ARG A 203 14.09 27.60 30.50
CA ARG A 203 15.28 27.41 29.66
C ARG A 203 15.53 25.94 29.35
N LEU A 204 15.34 25.01 30.31
CA LEU A 204 15.42 23.56 30.08
C LEU A 204 14.35 23.06 29.10
N ASP A 205 13.16 23.65 29.15
CA ASP A 205 12.09 23.30 28.22
C ASP A 205 12.44 23.64 26.75
N GLN A 206 13.31 24.65 26.54
CA GLN A 206 13.75 25.09 25.21
C GLN A 206 14.98 24.34 24.68
N LEU A 207 15.87 23.89 25.56
CA LEU A 207 17.13 23.26 25.17
C LEU A 207 16.97 21.77 24.87
N PRO A 208 17.61 21.25 23.81
CA PRO A 208 17.71 19.82 23.60
C PRO A 208 18.60 19.18 24.67
N SER A 209 18.17 18.05 25.24
CA SER A 209 18.92 17.33 26.27
C SER A 209 20.23 16.73 25.76
N ASN A 210 20.26 16.33 24.48
CA ASN A 210 21.41 15.74 23.80
C ASN A 210 21.92 16.66 22.70
N ASP A 211 23.20 16.56 22.38
CA ASP A 211 23.79 17.22 21.22
C ASP A 211 23.21 16.65 19.95
N GLN A 212 22.56 17.50 19.16
CA GLN A 212 21.94 17.09 17.91
C GLN A 212 22.95 16.90 16.76
N TYR A 213 24.16 17.42 16.93
CA TYR A 213 25.25 17.41 15.94
C TYR A 213 26.45 16.60 16.40
N ASP A 214 26.27 15.70 17.37
CA ASP A 214 27.33 14.83 17.88
C ASP A 214 27.95 14.01 16.73
N PRO A 215 29.24 14.26 16.38
CA PRO A 215 29.91 13.59 15.27
C PRO A 215 30.18 12.10 15.57
N ASP A 216 30.19 11.71 16.85
CA ASP A 216 30.43 10.34 17.28
C ASP A 216 29.15 9.51 17.30
N PHE A 217 28.00 10.10 17.00
CA PHE A 217 26.71 9.43 16.90
C PHE A 217 26.17 9.46 15.47
N VAL A 218 26.36 8.38 14.76
CA VAL A 218 25.87 8.19 13.39
C VAL A 218 24.87 7.03 13.37
N ARG A 219 23.79 7.19 12.65
CA ARG A 219 22.85 6.10 12.30
C ARG A 219 22.54 6.19 10.83
N VAL A 220 22.69 5.07 10.17
CA VAL A 220 22.24 4.85 8.79
C VAL A 220 21.15 3.80 8.83
N ARG A 221 20.03 4.08 8.17
CA ARG A 221 18.85 3.21 8.12
C ARG A 221 18.38 3.10 6.70
N TYR A 222 17.88 1.95 6.34
CA TYR A 222 17.48 1.60 4.99
C TYR A 222 16.08 1.01 4.98
N ILE A 223 15.36 1.20 3.89
CA ILE A 223 14.11 0.52 3.57
C ILE A 223 13.90 0.51 2.06
N ARG A 224 13.26 -0.54 1.55
CA ARG A 224 12.93 -0.68 0.14
C ARG A 224 11.47 -1.12 -0.05
N TYR A 225 10.88 -0.60 -1.11
CA TYR A 225 9.57 -1.03 -1.60
C TYR A 225 9.64 -1.20 -3.12
N ALA A 226 9.75 -2.43 -3.60
CA ALA A 226 10.03 -2.75 -5.01
C ALA A 226 11.36 -2.12 -5.47
N ASP A 227 11.30 -1.24 -6.47
CA ASP A 227 12.43 -0.47 -7.01
C ASP A 227 12.71 0.84 -6.26
N ASP A 228 11.73 1.34 -5.50
CA ASP A 228 11.89 2.55 -4.67
C ASP A 228 12.60 2.19 -3.35
N TRP A 229 13.61 2.96 -2.96
CA TRP A 229 14.29 2.80 -1.69
C TRP A 229 14.58 4.14 -1.00
N LEU A 230 14.69 4.10 0.30
CA LEU A 230 14.97 5.26 1.13
C LEU A 230 16.07 4.94 2.14
N ILE A 231 17.08 5.83 2.23
CA ILE A 231 18.09 5.76 3.27
C ILE A 231 17.98 7.01 4.15
N GLY A 232 17.90 6.81 5.46
CA GLY A 232 17.87 7.87 6.46
C GLY A 232 19.20 7.95 7.20
N ILE A 233 19.82 9.13 7.22
CA ILE A 233 21.13 9.36 7.83
C ILE A 233 21.03 10.36 8.99
N THR A 234 21.49 9.93 10.16
CA THR A 234 21.82 10.82 11.27
C THR A 234 23.31 11.07 11.22
N GLY A 235 23.71 12.18 10.63
CA GLY A 235 25.11 12.50 10.37
C GLY A 235 25.27 13.73 9.48
N SER A 236 26.44 13.88 8.89
CA SER A 236 26.76 15.00 7.99
C SER A 236 26.17 14.81 6.58
N LYS A 237 26.13 15.89 5.79
CA LYS A 237 25.70 15.85 4.40
C LYS A 237 26.71 15.11 3.51
N GLU A 238 27.99 15.25 3.81
CA GLU A 238 29.09 14.59 3.12
C GLU A 238 28.95 13.06 3.22
N LEU A 239 28.56 12.55 4.41
CA LEU A 239 28.25 11.14 4.58
C LEU A 239 27.08 10.69 3.68
N ALA A 240 26.03 11.51 3.57
CA ALA A 240 24.91 11.21 2.70
C ALA A 240 25.32 11.16 1.20
N VAL A 241 26.18 12.06 0.77
CA VAL A 241 26.74 12.06 -0.60
C VAL A 241 27.54 10.77 -0.83
N LYS A 242 28.44 10.42 0.10
CA LYS A 242 29.25 9.20 0.01
C LYS A 242 28.39 7.93 -0.07
N VAL A 243 27.36 7.83 0.78
CA VAL A 243 26.46 6.68 0.78
C VAL A 243 25.70 6.55 -0.54
N ARG A 244 25.23 7.68 -1.12
CA ARG A 244 24.57 7.69 -2.44
C ARG A 244 25.49 7.20 -3.54
N GLU A 245 26.74 7.65 -3.55
CA GLU A 245 27.76 7.23 -4.54
C GLU A 245 28.03 5.75 -4.42
N GLN A 246 28.28 5.24 -3.21
CA GLN A 246 28.50 3.81 -2.96
C GLN A 246 27.29 2.96 -3.40
N ALA A 247 26.05 3.43 -3.20
CA ALA A 247 24.85 2.75 -3.68
C ALA A 247 24.83 2.68 -5.22
N GLY A 248 25.18 3.77 -5.89
CA GLY A 248 25.29 3.79 -7.36
C GLY A 248 26.38 2.85 -7.90
N GLU A 249 27.56 2.84 -7.27
CA GLU A 249 28.66 1.95 -7.62
C GLU A 249 28.27 0.47 -7.43
N PHE A 250 27.62 0.13 -6.31
CA PHE A 250 27.17 -1.24 -6.07
C PHE A 250 26.13 -1.69 -7.11
N LEU A 251 25.11 -0.87 -7.36
CA LEU A 251 24.07 -1.18 -8.34
C LEU A 251 24.67 -1.41 -9.74
N LYS A 252 25.60 -0.56 -10.16
CA LYS A 252 26.27 -0.68 -11.46
C LYS A 252 27.22 -1.87 -11.52
N GLY A 253 28.08 -2.05 -10.50
CA GLY A 253 29.12 -3.07 -10.51
C GLY A 253 28.60 -4.50 -10.29
N THR A 254 27.57 -4.67 -9.44
CA THR A 254 27.08 -6.00 -9.05
C THR A 254 25.81 -6.40 -9.80
N LEU A 255 24.91 -5.46 -10.03
CA LEU A 255 23.59 -5.74 -10.60
C LEU A 255 23.41 -5.17 -12.02
N ASN A 256 24.44 -4.55 -12.58
CA ASN A 256 24.36 -3.91 -13.90
C ASN A 256 23.15 -2.96 -14.05
N LEU A 257 22.80 -2.24 -12.97
CA LEU A 257 21.70 -1.29 -12.90
C LEU A 257 22.20 0.14 -12.74
N GLU A 258 21.54 1.09 -13.38
CA GLU A 258 21.87 2.50 -13.24
C GLU A 258 20.95 3.22 -12.25
N LEU A 259 21.57 4.00 -11.35
CA LEU A 259 20.84 4.92 -10.48
C LEU A 259 20.36 6.13 -11.28
N SER A 260 19.07 6.49 -11.15
CA SER A 260 18.54 7.71 -11.76
C SER A 260 19.04 8.94 -11.00
N MET A 261 20.12 9.58 -11.48
CA MET A 261 20.71 10.76 -10.82
C MET A 261 19.75 11.95 -10.74
N GLU A 262 18.84 12.09 -11.69
CA GLU A 262 17.83 13.17 -11.72
C GLU A 262 16.79 13.01 -10.59
N LYS A 263 16.40 11.77 -10.29
CA LYS A 263 15.39 11.43 -9.31
C LYS A 263 15.98 11.12 -7.94
N THR A 264 17.24 10.66 -7.89
CA THR A 264 17.93 10.37 -6.62
C THR A 264 18.38 11.65 -5.95
N LYS A 265 17.59 12.08 -4.96
CA LYS A 265 17.80 13.35 -4.25
C LYS A 265 18.32 13.10 -2.84
N ILE A 266 19.15 14.04 -2.35
CA ILE A 266 19.52 14.12 -0.93
C ILE A 266 18.73 15.27 -0.33
N THR A 267 17.74 14.94 0.48
CA THR A 267 16.80 15.91 1.06
C THR A 267 17.05 16.04 2.57
N HIS A 268 17.21 17.28 3.05
CA HIS A 268 17.26 17.52 4.47
C HIS A 268 15.92 17.18 5.13
N SER A 269 15.92 16.67 6.36
CA SER A 269 14.71 16.17 7.03
C SER A 269 13.58 17.20 7.17
N THR A 270 13.90 18.51 7.19
CA THR A 270 12.90 19.59 7.17
C THR A 270 12.34 19.87 5.77
N GLY A 271 13.05 19.47 4.71
CA GLY A 271 12.65 19.66 3.32
C GLY A 271 11.64 18.63 2.81
N LYS A 272 11.40 17.57 3.58
CA LYS A 272 10.45 16.47 3.30
C LYS A 272 10.77 15.69 2.02
N ALA A 273 11.41 14.56 2.18
CA ALA A 273 11.69 13.59 1.11
C ALA A 273 10.40 12.96 0.57
N LYS A 274 10.35 12.61 -0.72
CA LYS A 274 9.23 11.88 -1.32
C LYS A 274 9.50 10.38 -1.30
N PHE A 275 8.59 9.62 -0.69
CA PHE A 275 8.67 8.16 -0.72
C PHE A 275 7.28 7.55 -0.70
N LEU A 276 6.99 6.67 -1.65
CA LEU A 276 5.70 5.98 -1.80
C LEU A 276 4.48 6.93 -1.75
N GLY A 277 4.56 8.08 -2.42
CA GLY A 277 3.48 9.07 -2.45
C GLY A 277 3.27 9.83 -1.13
N PHE A 278 4.15 9.65 -0.14
CA PHE A 278 4.20 10.43 1.09
C PHE A 278 5.36 11.42 1.05
N LEU A 279 5.19 12.53 1.74
CA LEU A 279 6.27 13.43 2.11
C LEU A 279 6.78 13.03 3.49
N VAL A 280 8.04 12.61 3.58
CA VAL A 280 8.69 12.09 4.77
C VAL A 280 9.65 13.13 5.33
N GLY A 281 9.54 13.46 6.60
CA GLY A 281 10.43 14.46 7.17
C GLY A 281 10.31 14.57 8.68
N VAL A 282 10.93 15.60 9.24
CA VAL A 282 10.83 15.96 10.65
C VAL A 282 10.07 17.27 10.75
N ALA A 283 9.11 17.34 11.66
CA ALA A 283 8.37 18.57 11.87
C ALA A 283 9.28 19.64 12.45
N ASN A 284 9.34 20.79 11.79
CA ASN A 284 10.09 21.94 12.27
C ASN A 284 9.21 22.75 13.22
N TYR A 285 9.28 22.44 14.50
CA TYR A 285 8.61 23.24 15.52
C TYR A 285 9.58 24.34 15.99
N LYS A 286 9.18 25.59 15.86
CA LYS A 286 9.94 26.73 16.42
C LYS A 286 10.01 26.68 17.94
N GLU A 287 8.99 26.11 18.58
CA GLU A 287 8.89 25.97 20.03
C GLU A 287 8.92 24.48 20.45
N ALA A 288 9.47 24.22 21.62
CA ALA A 288 9.47 22.89 22.20
C ALA A 288 8.04 22.46 22.56
N LEU A 289 7.58 21.34 22.02
CA LEU A 289 6.33 20.76 22.44
C LEU A 289 6.50 20.11 23.81
N ILE A 290 5.77 20.62 24.78
CA ILE A 290 5.77 20.10 26.15
C ILE A 290 4.45 19.40 26.40
N GLN A 291 4.51 18.13 26.75
CA GLN A 291 3.35 17.33 27.11
C GLN A 291 3.31 17.15 28.64
N LYS A 292 2.16 17.42 29.25
CA LYS A 292 1.88 17.03 30.63
C LYS A 292 1.56 15.54 30.63
N ILE A 293 2.33 14.76 31.36
CA ILE A 293 2.11 13.33 31.55
C ILE A 293 1.53 13.15 32.94
N GLU A 294 0.34 12.57 32.99
CA GLU A 294 -0.31 12.10 34.20
C GLU A 294 -0.07 10.59 34.26
N PRO A 295 0.85 10.12 35.11
CA PRO A 295 1.13 8.70 35.19
C PRO A 295 -0.05 7.97 35.86
N GLU A 296 -0.35 6.77 35.37
CA GLU A 296 -1.47 5.94 35.78
C GLU A 296 -1.40 5.50 37.26
N TYR A 297 -0.21 5.64 37.90
CA TYR A 297 0.07 5.16 39.26
C TYR A 297 0.73 6.19 40.19
N SER A 298 0.69 7.48 39.86
CA SER A 298 1.28 8.52 40.74
C SER A 298 0.48 9.82 40.62
N ASP A 299 0.26 10.46 41.77
CA ASP A 299 -0.46 11.74 41.89
C ASP A 299 0.33 12.94 41.34
N PHE A 300 1.55 12.73 40.87
CA PHE A 300 2.42 13.81 40.39
C PHE A 300 2.49 13.82 38.86
N SER A 301 1.79 14.78 38.27
CA SER A 301 1.96 15.07 36.85
C SER A 301 3.34 15.68 36.58
N HIS A 302 4.05 15.19 35.58
CA HIS A 302 5.32 15.80 35.17
C HIS A 302 5.25 16.30 33.73
N ARG A 303 6.02 17.34 33.42
CA ARG A 303 6.14 17.90 32.09
C ARG A 303 7.26 17.17 31.35
N ARG A 304 6.96 16.63 30.20
CA ARG A 304 7.93 15.99 29.31
C ARG A 304 8.02 16.73 28.00
N ARG A 305 9.23 17.06 27.58
CA ARG A 305 9.47 17.53 26.23
C ARG A 305 9.22 16.40 25.23
N VAL A 306 8.33 16.61 24.28
CA VAL A 306 8.12 15.68 23.17
C VAL A 306 9.26 15.86 22.18
N GLY A 307 9.97 14.76 21.85
CA GLY A 307 11.10 14.80 20.92
C GLY A 307 10.66 15.31 19.54
N ASN A 308 11.23 16.43 19.12
CA ASN A 308 10.95 17.05 17.82
C ASN A 308 11.68 16.34 16.67
N SER A 309 12.39 15.25 16.95
CA SER A 309 13.21 14.50 15.98
C SER A 309 12.50 13.30 15.36
N ASN A 310 11.24 13.06 15.70
CA ASN A 310 10.48 11.95 15.13
C ASN A 310 10.12 12.23 13.67
N VAL A 311 10.35 11.25 12.83
CA VAL A 311 9.92 11.28 11.45
C VAL A 311 8.40 11.24 11.39
N ARG A 312 7.82 12.07 10.55
CA ARG A 312 6.39 12.20 10.32
C ARG A 312 6.09 12.15 8.84
N LEU A 313 4.84 11.87 8.52
CA LEU A 313 4.36 11.75 7.16
C LEU A 313 3.39 12.89 6.85
N TRP A 314 3.49 13.41 5.63
CA TRP A 314 2.54 14.38 5.08
C TRP A 314 2.07 13.91 3.72
N LEU A 315 0.89 14.32 3.37
CA LEU A 315 0.33 14.21 2.04
C LEU A 315 0.87 15.35 1.17
N ASP A 316 1.29 15.06 -0.05
CA ASP A 316 1.56 16.05 -1.09
C ASP A 316 0.23 16.55 -1.66
N GLY A 317 -0.18 17.74 -1.22
CA GLY A 317 -1.47 18.32 -1.59
C GLY A 317 -1.54 18.72 -3.07
N ASP A 318 -0.43 19.24 -3.61
CA ASP A 318 -0.38 19.73 -4.99
C ASP A 318 -0.47 18.55 -5.96
N GLU A 319 0.22 17.45 -5.65
CA GLU A 319 0.16 16.23 -6.43
C GLU A 319 -1.24 15.61 -6.44
N LEU A 320 -1.94 15.65 -5.30
CA LEU A 320 -3.30 15.13 -5.21
C LEU A 320 -4.29 16.01 -6.00
N LEU A 321 -4.15 17.33 -5.95
CA LEU A 321 -4.98 18.25 -6.74
C LEU A 321 -4.74 18.09 -8.24
N GLU A 322 -3.48 17.92 -8.66
CA GLU A 322 -3.18 17.68 -10.08
C GLU A 322 -3.78 16.36 -10.57
N SER A 323 -3.73 15.29 -9.75
CA SER A 323 -4.40 14.02 -10.05
C SER A 323 -5.92 14.19 -10.24
N LEU A 324 -6.57 15.01 -9.40
CA LEU A 324 -7.99 15.32 -9.54
C LEU A 324 -8.30 16.11 -10.81
N LYS A 325 -7.41 17.00 -11.22
CA LYS A 325 -7.53 17.80 -12.44
C LYS A 325 -7.36 16.91 -13.68
N GLU A 326 -6.33 16.08 -13.75
CA GLU A 326 -6.11 15.10 -14.82
C GLU A 326 -7.33 14.19 -15.00
N GLU A 327 -7.86 13.68 -13.90
CA GLU A 327 -9.08 12.86 -13.87
C GLU A 327 -10.36 13.67 -14.10
N ARG A 328 -10.27 14.99 -14.29
CA ARG A 328 -11.40 15.89 -14.57
C ARG A 328 -12.48 15.88 -13.49
N PHE A 329 -12.12 15.77 -12.22
CA PHE A 329 -13.01 16.02 -11.09
C PHE A 329 -13.01 17.50 -10.70
N ILE A 330 -11.91 18.19 -10.96
CA ILE A 330 -11.75 19.62 -10.73
C ILE A 330 -11.15 20.30 -11.96
N THR A 331 -11.27 21.62 -11.98
CA THR A 331 -10.53 22.53 -12.86
C THR A 331 -9.81 23.56 -11.99
N ILE A 332 -8.65 24.03 -12.43
CA ILE A 332 -7.91 25.10 -11.76
C ILE A 332 -8.13 26.39 -12.55
N LYS A 333 -8.62 27.44 -11.86
CA LYS A 333 -8.81 28.79 -12.38
C LYS A 333 -8.15 29.76 -11.41
N ASP A 334 -7.31 30.63 -11.89
CA ASP A 334 -6.57 31.63 -11.09
C ASP A 334 -5.86 30.99 -9.87
N GLY A 335 -5.24 29.84 -10.07
CA GLY A 335 -4.55 29.08 -9.03
C GLY A 335 -5.47 28.38 -8.02
N LYS A 336 -6.81 28.50 -8.14
CA LYS A 336 -7.77 27.89 -7.22
C LYS A 336 -8.48 26.68 -7.84
N PRO A 337 -8.63 25.56 -7.11
CA PRO A 337 -9.37 24.40 -7.60
C PRO A 337 -10.88 24.58 -7.45
N PHE A 338 -11.60 24.31 -8.52
CA PHE A 338 -13.06 24.31 -8.59
C PHE A 338 -13.56 22.93 -9.01
N ALA A 339 -14.52 22.40 -8.29
CA ALA A 339 -15.19 21.16 -8.65
C ALA A 339 -15.87 21.26 -10.01
N GLN A 340 -15.77 20.23 -10.84
CA GLN A 340 -16.49 20.13 -12.12
C GLN A 340 -17.24 18.80 -12.25
N SER A 341 -18.20 18.73 -13.20
CA SER A 341 -18.90 17.49 -13.52
C SER A 341 -17.98 16.50 -14.21
N LYS A 342 -17.90 15.26 -13.74
CA LYS A 342 -17.22 14.16 -14.41
C LYS A 342 -18.07 13.66 -15.58
N ARG A 343 -17.91 14.27 -16.75
CA ARG A 343 -18.73 13.99 -17.94
C ARG A 343 -18.76 12.51 -18.32
N SER A 344 -17.65 11.81 -18.17
CA SER A 344 -17.55 10.37 -18.46
C SER A 344 -18.43 9.48 -17.58
N TYR A 345 -18.98 10.00 -16.46
CA TYR A 345 -19.86 9.24 -15.57
C TYR A 345 -21.34 9.55 -15.76
N VAL A 346 -21.72 10.59 -16.52
CA VAL A 346 -23.10 11.04 -16.66
C VAL A 346 -24.04 9.95 -17.23
N HIS A 347 -23.53 9.06 -18.08
CA HIS A 347 -24.30 7.94 -18.65
C HIS A 347 -24.50 6.78 -17.68
N LEU A 348 -23.70 6.66 -16.61
CA LEU A 348 -23.79 5.58 -15.63
C LEU A 348 -25.05 5.73 -14.76
N ASP A 349 -25.51 4.63 -14.17
CA ASP A 349 -26.58 4.65 -13.18
C ASP A 349 -26.21 5.52 -11.98
N PRO A 350 -27.16 6.25 -11.38
CA PRO A 350 -26.88 7.19 -10.28
C PRO A 350 -26.21 6.54 -9.06
N ASP A 351 -26.63 5.32 -8.71
CA ASP A 351 -26.02 4.54 -7.62
C ASP A 351 -24.58 4.12 -7.95
N GLU A 352 -24.29 3.83 -9.21
CA GLU A 352 -22.93 3.53 -9.69
C GLU A 352 -22.04 4.77 -9.61
N ILE A 353 -22.56 5.95 -9.99
CA ILE A 353 -21.83 7.22 -9.87
C ILE A 353 -21.42 7.43 -8.40
N VAL A 354 -22.37 7.35 -7.47
CA VAL A 354 -22.10 7.54 -6.03
C VAL A 354 -21.10 6.52 -5.50
N ARG A 355 -21.21 5.25 -5.91
CA ARG A 355 -20.24 4.19 -5.51
C ARG A 355 -18.83 4.47 -5.99
N ARG A 356 -18.64 4.94 -7.22
CA ARG A 356 -17.31 5.28 -7.77
C ARG A 356 -16.66 6.43 -7.02
N TYR A 357 -17.39 7.50 -6.74
CA TYR A 357 -16.88 8.61 -5.94
C TYR A 357 -16.54 8.16 -4.50
N SER A 358 -17.40 7.35 -3.89
CA SER A 358 -17.14 6.77 -2.56
C SER A 358 -15.91 5.86 -2.55
N ALA A 359 -15.67 5.08 -3.62
CA ALA A 359 -14.51 4.22 -3.75
C ALA A 359 -13.20 5.02 -3.85
N ILE A 360 -13.18 6.10 -4.63
CA ILE A 360 -12.04 7.01 -4.75
C ILE A 360 -11.70 7.61 -3.38
N LYS A 361 -12.71 8.16 -2.69
CA LYS A 361 -12.54 8.71 -1.34
C LYS A 361 -12.00 7.68 -0.35
N ARG A 362 -12.58 6.47 -0.33
CA ARG A 362 -12.10 5.38 0.55
C ARG A 362 -10.65 5.02 0.27
N GLY A 363 -10.27 4.96 -1.01
CA GLY A 363 -8.90 4.69 -1.42
C GLY A 363 -7.93 5.71 -0.81
N TRP A 364 -8.21 7.00 -0.95
CA TRP A 364 -7.35 8.05 -0.41
C TRP A 364 -7.32 8.11 1.12
N VAL A 365 -8.49 8.01 1.76
CA VAL A 365 -8.55 8.00 3.23
C VAL A 365 -7.81 6.81 3.80
N ASN A 366 -7.93 5.63 3.22
CA ASN A 366 -7.20 4.44 3.67
C ASN A 366 -5.69 4.56 3.43
N TYR A 367 -5.29 5.11 2.27
CA TYR A 367 -3.88 5.25 1.92
C TYR A 367 -3.18 6.32 2.76
N TYR A 368 -3.76 7.51 2.86
CA TYR A 368 -3.16 8.65 3.57
C TYR A 368 -3.54 8.75 5.05
N ARG A 369 -4.10 7.70 5.62
CA ARG A 369 -4.50 7.66 7.03
C ARG A 369 -3.41 8.07 8.02
N PRO A 370 -2.12 7.71 7.85
CA PRO A 370 -1.08 8.04 8.81
C PRO A 370 -0.50 9.46 8.71
N VAL A 371 -0.98 10.31 7.79
CA VAL A 371 -0.40 11.65 7.60
C VAL A 371 -0.83 12.67 8.65
N MET A 372 0.02 13.67 8.88
CA MET A 372 -0.23 14.76 9.83
C MET A 372 -1.21 15.81 9.33
N ASN A 373 -1.28 16.02 8.01
CA ASN A 373 -2.11 17.07 7.38
C ASN A 373 -3.46 16.56 6.87
N LEU A 374 -4.15 15.73 7.65
CA LEU A 374 -5.46 15.15 7.30
C LEU A 374 -6.54 16.21 6.99
N ARG A 375 -6.40 17.44 7.50
CA ARG A 375 -7.31 18.53 7.15
C ARG A 375 -7.37 18.80 5.66
N PHE A 376 -6.28 18.55 4.96
CA PHE A 376 -6.24 18.68 3.50
C PHE A 376 -7.13 17.63 2.81
N LEU A 377 -7.19 16.40 3.33
CA LEU A 377 -8.12 15.39 2.81
C LEU A 377 -9.59 15.78 3.01
N ALA A 378 -9.91 16.50 4.07
CA ALA A 378 -11.27 17.04 4.26
C ALA A 378 -11.63 18.07 3.18
N TYR A 379 -10.66 18.90 2.78
CA TYR A 379 -10.83 19.83 1.66
C TYR A 379 -11.03 19.09 0.32
N VAL A 380 -10.22 18.08 0.06
CA VAL A 380 -10.35 17.23 -1.13
C VAL A 380 -11.70 16.50 -1.15
N ASP A 381 -12.16 16.00 0.00
CA ASP A 381 -13.51 15.41 0.14
C ASP A 381 -14.61 16.41 -0.22
N TYR A 382 -14.48 17.65 0.22
CA TYR A 382 -15.41 18.72 -0.18
C TYR A 382 -15.43 18.89 -1.70
N LEU A 383 -14.27 18.98 -2.37
CA LEU A 383 -14.20 19.13 -3.82
C LEU A 383 -14.83 17.93 -4.55
N LEU A 384 -14.56 16.69 -4.10
CA LEU A 384 -15.19 15.50 -4.66
C LEU A 384 -16.70 15.48 -4.48
N ARG A 385 -17.21 15.85 -3.33
CA ARG A 385 -18.65 15.93 -3.05
C ARG A 385 -19.33 16.95 -3.95
N MET A 386 -18.69 18.12 -4.14
CA MET A 386 -19.20 19.14 -5.07
C MET A 386 -19.17 18.64 -6.53
N SER A 387 -18.11 17.92 -6.92
CA SER A 387 -18.02 17.29 -8.24
C SER A 387 -19.10 16.23 -8.46
N LEU A 388 -19.38 15.40 -7.45
CA LEU A 388 -20.47 14.42 -7.48
C LEU A 388 -21.83 15.09 -7.66
N ALA A 389 -22.10 16.14 -6.86
CA ALA A 389 -23.35 16.91 -6.98
C ALA A 389 -23.53 17.53 -8.37
N LYS A 390 -22.44 18.11 -8.94
CA LYS A 390 -22.45 18.63 -10.32
C LYS A 390 -22.62 17.52 -11.37
N THR A 391 -22.08 16.34 -11.15
CA THR A 391 -22.24 15.20 -12.07
C THR A 391 -23.67 14.69 -12.08
N LEU A 392 -24.31 14.57 -10.91
CA LEU A 392 -25.72 14.22 -10.79
C LEU A 392 -26.62 15.34 -11.36
N ALA A 393 -26.31 16.61 -11.09
CA ALA A 393 -27.03 17.75 -11.66
C ALA A 393 -26.99 17.74 -13.20
N HIS A 394 -25.83 17.47 -13.78
CA HIS A 394 -25.66 17.32 -15.23
C HIS A 394 -26.49 16.16 -15.78
N LYS A 395 -26.45 14.98 -15.13
CA LYS A 395 -27.25 13.81 -15.53
C LYS A 395 -28.75 14.11 -15.57
N TYR A 396 -29.26 14.79 -14.56
CA TYR A 396 -30.70 15.09 -14.41
C TYR A 396 -31.12 16.43 -15.00
N ARG A 397 -30.23 17.19 -15.64
CA ARG A 397 -30.45 18.53 -16.17
C ARG A 397 -31.06 19.47 -15.12
N THR A 398 -30.52 19.46 -13.91
CA THR A 398 -30.96 20.24 -12.75
C THR A 398 -29.81 21.04 -12.15
N SER A 399 -30.08 21.83 -11.10
CA SER A 399 -29.02 22.52 -10.36
C SER A 399 -28.39 21.63 -9.28
N MET A 400 -27.18 21.96 -8.89
CA MET A 400 -26.50 21.32 -7.76
C MET A 400 -27.30 21.49 -6.46
N LYS A 401 -27.91 22.68 -6.25
CA LYS A 401 -28.78 22.98 -5.10
C LYS A 401 -29.97 22.01 -5.04
N ALA A 402 -30.64 21.77 -6.16
CA ALA A 402 -31.73 20.80 -6.26
C ALA A 402 -31.31 19.37 -5.93
N GLN A 403 -30.08 18.97 -6.31
CA GLN A 403 -29.57 17.63 -5.95
C GLN A 403 -29.34 17.49 -4.44
N PHE A 404 -28.80 18.51 -3.76
CA PHE A 404 -28.65 18.48 -2.31
C PHE A 404 -30.00 18.51 -1.57
N GLN A 405 -30.98 19.30 -2.05
CA GLN A 405 -32.32 19.31 -1.49
C GLN A 405 -33.01 17.96 -1.60
N LYS A 406 -32.92 17.31 -2.78
CA LYS A 406 -33.53 15.99 -3.04
C LYS A 406 -32.84 14.83 -2.31
N ARG A 407 -31.51 14.86 -2.16
CA ARG A 407 -30.70 13.70 -1.77
C ARG A 407 -29.97 13.88 -0.44
N GLY A 408 -30.06 15.05 0.17
CA GLY A 408 -29.33 15.40 1.39
C GLY A 408 -27.82 15.58 1.17
N ARG A 409 -27.09 15.83 2.25
CA ARG A 409 -25.64 16.09 2.24
C ARG A 409 -24.82 14.90 1.72
N SER A 410 -25.26 13.68 2.01
CA SER A 410 -24.60 12.43 1.57
C SER A 410 -25.02 12.01 0.16
N LEU A 411 -25.78 12.82 -0.58
CA LEU A 411 -26.22 12.56 -1.95
C LEU A 411 -26.79 11.15 -2.13
N LYS A 412 -27.69 10.73 -1.23
CA LYS A 412 -28.34 9.41 -1.22
C LYS A 412 -29.09 9.13 -2.50
N VAL A 413 -28.88 7.93 -3.04
CA VAL A 413 -29.63 7.38 -4.16
C VAL A 413 -30.39 6.16 -3.68
N ILE A 414 -31.71 6.21 -3.81
CA ILE A 414 -32.61 5.10 -3.48
C ILE A 414 -33.05 4.49 -4.80
N ARG A 415 -32.86 3.19 -4.95
CA ARG A 415 -33.27 2.43 -6.14
C ARG A 415 -33.95 1.15 -5.70
N GLU A 416 -35.07 0.87 -6.29
CA GLU A 416 -35.72 -0.42 -6.14
C GLU A 416 -35.17 -1.42 -7.19
N VAL A 417 -34.66 -2.53 -6.72
CA VAL A 417 -34.11 -3.59 -7.56
C VAL A 417 -34.72 -4.92 -7.12
N LYS A 418 -35.55 -5.51 -7.96
CA LYS A 418 -36.21 -6.80 -7.67
C LYS A 418 -36.99 -6.81 -6.37
N GLY A 419 -37.79 -5.78 -6.11
CA GLY A 419 -38.63 -5.64 -4.91
C GLY A 419 -37.83 -5.35 -3.62
N ARG A 420 -36.53 -5.03 -3.73
CA ARG A 420 -35.70 -4.62 -2.60
C ARG A 420 -35.22 -3.20 -2.78
N VAL A 421 -35.42 -2.39 -1.76
CA VAL A 421 -34.92 -1.01 -1.73
C VAL A 421 -33.42 -1.04 -1.45
N LYS A 422 -32.64 -0.53 -2.39
CA LYS A 422 -31.20 -0.35 -2.26
C LYS A 422 -30.88 1.12 -2.06
N VAL A 423 -30.32 1.44 -0.91
CA VAL A 423 -29.83 2.79 -0.61
C VAL A 423 -28.31 2.83 -0.86
N THR A 424 -27.87 3.81 -1.62
CA THR A 424 -26.44 4.06 -1.88
C THR A 424 -26.17 5.52 -1.55
N ASP A 425 -25.23 5.77 -0.67
CA ASP A 425 -24.83 7.10 -0.24
C ASP A 425 -23.34 7.36 -0.45
N TYR A 426 -22.98 8.62 -0.53
CA TYR A 426 -21.59 9.04 -0.54
C TYR A 426 -21.00 8.79 0.85
N TRP A 427 -19.99 7.93 0.90
CA TRP A 427 -19.40 7.45 2.15
C TRP A 427 -18.87 8.60 3.03
N GLU A 428 -19.31 8.65 4.27
CA GLU A 428 -18.88 9.64 5.26
C GLU A 428 -17.84 9.05 6.21
N CYS A 429 -16.84 9.85 6.58
CA CYS A 429 -15.81 9.50 7.56
C CYS A 429 -15.41 10.74 8.36
N SER A 430 -14.94 10.52 9.59
CA SER A 430 -14.34 11.57 10.41
C SER A 430 -12.84 11.61 10.19
N PHE A 431 -12.31 12.74 9.77
CA PHE A 431 -10.86 12.93 9.60
C PHE A 431 -10.13 13.19 10.93
N ALA A 432 -10.84 13.55 11.99
CA ALA A 432 -10.23 13.88 13.29
C ALA A 432 -9.70 12.65 14.06
N LYS A 433 -10.25 11.45 13.81
CA LYS A 433 -9.93 10.23 14.57
C LYS A 433 -8.88 9.32 13.91
N THR A 434 -8.28 9.73 12.79
CA THR A 434 -7.46 8.83 11.97
C THR A 434 -5.98 9.21 11.92
N VAL A 435 -5.56 10.25 12.62
CA VAL A 435 -4.15 10.71 12.61
C VAL A 435 -3.23 9.66 13.19
N GLY A 436 -2.20 9.28 12.43
CA GLY A 436 -1.14 8.37 12.90
C GLY A 436 -1.52 6.90 12.97
N VAL A 437 -2.68 6.49 12.43
CA VAL A 437 -3.11 5.10 12.45
C VAL A 437 -2.67 4.39 11.16
N PHE A 438 -1.71 3.49 11.28
CA PHE A 438 -1.30 2.61 10.20
C PHE A 438 -2.28 1.44 10.03
N ASN A 439 -2.54 1.05 8.80
CA ASN A 439 -3.26 -0.20 8.50
C ASN A 439 -2.22 -1.29 8.22
N THR A 440 -1.70 -1.85 9.28
CA THR A 440 -0.66 -2.89 9.25
C THR A 440 -1.22 -4.29 9.40
N ASN A 441 -2.54 -4.43 9.67
CA ASN A 441 -3.18 -5.74 9.64
C ASN A 441 -3.12 -6.26 8.20
N PRO A 442 -2.31 -7.30 7.94
CA PRO A 442 -2.39 -8.01 6.69
C PRO A 442 -3.83 -8.47 6.55
N ARG A 443 -4.43 -8.30 5.39
CA ARG A 443 -5.64 -9.06 5.07
C ARG A 443 -5.20 -10.50 5.21
N ASP A 444 -5.76 -11.20 6.20
CA ASP A 444 -5.53 -12.62 6.36
C ASP A 444 -5.72 -13.29 4.99
N PRO A 445 -4.63 -13.80 4.37
CA PRO A 445 -4.73 -14.42 3.06
C PRO A 445 -5.67 -15.62 3.12
N ASP A 446 -5.78 -16.29 4.25
CA ASP A 446 -6.75 -17.35 4.47
C ASP A 446 -8.19 -16.84 4.41
N SER A 447 -8.46 -15.58 4.74
CA SER A 447 -9.77 -14.97 4.55
C SER A 447 -10.12 -14.76 3.06
N LEU A 448 -9.13 -14.51 2.21
CA LEU A 448 -9.29 -14.49 0.77
C LEU A 448 -9.39 -15.91 0.21
N PHE A 449 -8.52 -16.84 0.65
CA PHE A 449 -8.58 -18.25 0.27
C PHE A 449 -9.87 -18.91 0.75
N THR A 450 -10.33 -18.66 1.97
CA THR A 450 -11.63 -19.17 2.45
C THR A 450 -12.81 -18.56 1.70
N ARG A 451 -12.72 -17.31 1.25
CA ARG A 451 -13.72 -16.73 0.35
C ARG A 451 -13.68 -17.32 -1.05
N TYR A 452 -12.49 -17.48 -1.62
CA TYR A 452 -12.30 -18.10 -2.94
C TYR A 452 -12.51 -19.62 -2.88
N ALA A 453 -12.05 -20.32 -1.84
CA ALA A 453 -12.31 -21.74 -1.65
C ALA A 453 -13.80 -22.06 -1.47
N LYS A 454 -14.57 -21.20 -0.81
CA LYS A 454 -16.03 -21.32 -0.80
C LYS A 454 -16.69 -21.08 -2.15
N GLN A 455 -16.04 -20.33 -3.07
CA GLN A 455 -16.56 -20.03 -4.40
C GLN A 455 -16.01 -20.95 -5.50
N THR A 456 -14.79 -21.45 -5.32
CA THR A 456 -14.05 -22.20 -6.36
C THR A 456 -13.58 -23.58 -5.92
N SER A 457 -13.85 -24.01 -4.67
CA SER A 457 -13.56 -25.39 -4.29
C SER A 457 -14.28 -26.29 -5.28
N SER A 458 -13.51 -27.02 -6.08
CA SER A 458 -14.02 -27.95 -7.07
C SER A 458 -14.77 -29.05 -6.32
N ARG A 459 -16.08 -28.92 -6.23
CA ARG A 459 -16.95 -29.94 -5.66
C ARG A 459 -16.98 -31.20 -6.51
N LEU A 460 -16.17 -31.25 -7.56
CA LEU A 460 -15.97 -32.42 -8.42
C LEU A 460 -15.28 -33.59 -7.69
N LEU A 461 -14.56 -33.32 -6.60
CA LEU A 461 -13.97 -34.33 -5.73
C LEU A 461 -14.95 -34.84 -4.66
N MET A 462 -16.14 -34.26 -4.57
CA MET A 462 -17.15 -34.65 -3.60
C MET A 462 -18.04 -35.78 -4.13
N LYS A 463 -18.59 -36.57 -3.23
CA LYS A 463 -19.56 -37.60 -3.58
C LYS A 463 -20.87 -36.99 -4.13
N CYS A 464 -21.57 -37.71 -5.00
CA CYS A 464 -22.88 -37.32 -5.50
C CYS A 464 -23.86 -37.09 -4.35
N CYS A 465 -24.48 -35.91 -4.27
CA CYS A 465 -25.45 -35.56 -3.22
C CYS A 465 -26.75 -36.41 -3.30
N VAL A 466 -26.98 -37.12 -4.40
CA VAL A 466 -28.17 -37.95 -4.62
C VAL A 466 -27.90 -39.42 -4.25
N CYS A 467 -26.87 -40.04 -4.80
CA CYS A 467 -26.63 -41.49 -4.64
C CYS A 467 -25.30 -41.84 -3.92
N GLY A 468 -24.50 -40.84 -3.50
CA GLY A 468 -23.24 -41.07 -2.80
C GLY A 468 -22.07 -41.56 -3.66
N SER A 469 -22.25 -41.79 -4.99
CA SER A 469 -21.18 -42.22 -5.89
C SER A 469 -20.09 -41.13 -6.02
N SER A 470 -18.84 -41.55 -6.16
CA SER A 470 -17.69 -40.67 -6.43
C SER A 470 -17.33 -40.58 -7.92
N ASP A 471 -18.00 -41.38 -8.79
CA ASP A 471 -17.65 -41.49 -10.22
C ASP A 471 -18.31 -40.40 -11.07
N ASN A 472 -17.53 -39.81 -11.99
CA ASN A 472 -18.00 -38.85 -12.97
C ASN A 472 -18.91 -37.75 -12.40
N ILE A 473 -18.43 -37.07 -11.36
CA ILE A 473 -19.16 -35.99 -10.69
C ILE A 473 -19.21 -34.74 -11.58
N ASN A 474 -20.42 -34.24 -11.81
CA ASN A 474 -20.70 -32.98 -12.48
C ASN A 474 -21.38 -31.99 -11.54
N MET A 475 -21.15 -30.70 -11.74
CA MET A 475 -21.83 -29.66 -10.96
C MET A 475 -23.17 -29.32 -11.63
N HIS A 476 -24.26 -29.54 -10.91
CA HIS A 476 -25.62 -29.22 -11.38
C HIS A 476 -26.12 -27.92 -10.74
N HIS A 477 -26.60 -26.98 -11.58
CA HIS A 477 -27.22 -25.74 -11.10
C HIS A 477 -28.64 -26.01 -10.58
N VAL A 478 -28.91 -25.76 -9.32
CA VAL A 478 -30.21 -25.97 -8.66
C VAL A 478 -31.34 -25.14 -9.29
N ARG A 479 -31.04 -24.01 -9.91
CA ARG A 479 -31.99 -23.22 -10.67
C ARG A 479 -31.54 -23.11 -12.11
N HIS A 480 -32.41 -23.53 -13.06
CA HIS A 480 -32.17 -23.37 -14.47
C HIS A 480 -31.83 -21.91 -14.84
N LEU A 481 -30.89 -21.76 -15.77
CA LEU A 481 -30.69 -20.53 -16.53
C LEU A 481 -31.95 -20.32 -17.40
N ARG A 482 -32.97 -19.63 -16.87
CA ARG A 482 -34.12 -19.25 -17.71
C ARG A 482 -33.60 -18.45 -18.90
N LYS A 483 -33.74 -19.00 -20.09
CA LYS A 483 -33.77 -18.26 -21.34
C LYS A 483 -35.08 -17.46 -21.33
N GLY A 484 -35.10 -16.34 -20.62
CA GLY A 484 -36.31 -15.56 -20.47
C GLY A 484 -36.01 -14.11 -20.26
N ASN A 485 -36.40 -13.30 -21.23
CA ASN A 485 -36.42 -11.84 -21.30
C ASN A 485 -35.07 -11.12 -21.20
N LYS A 486 -34.58 -10.87 -22.38
CA LYS A 486 -33.73 -9.79 -22.93
C LYS A 486 -33.31 -8.64 -21.98
N THR A 487 -32.61 -8.96 -20.93
CA THR A 487 -31.56 -8.07 -20.45
C THR A 487 -30.26 -8.86 -20.54
N VAL A 488 -29.58 -8.66 -21.65
CA VAL A 488 -28.27 -9.26 -21.91
C VAL A 488 -27.32 -8.81 -20.85
N VAL A 489 -27.16 -9.62 -19.81
CA VAL A 489 -26.06 -9.49 -18.87
C VAL A 489 -24.84 -9.99 -19.62
N SER A 490 -24.09 -9.09 -20.25
CA SER A 490 -22.89 -9.41 -21.01
C SER A 490 -21.63 -9.31 -20.13
N GLY A 491 -20.60 -10.07 -20.47
CA GLY A 491 -19.26 -9.95 -19.89
C GLY A 491 -19.15 -10.44 -18.44
N PHE A 492 -18.38 -9.73 -17.62
CA PHE A 492 -18.03 -10.09 -16.25
C PHE A 492 -19.24 -10.31 -15.32
N ASN A 493 -20.32 -9.55 -15.51
CA ASN A 493 -21.55 -9.70 -14.72
C ASN A 493 -22.26 -11.04 -14.96
N ARG A 494 -22.14 -11.62 -16.17
CA ARG A 494 -22.64 -12.95 -16.47
C ARG A 494 -21.85 -14.03 -15.73
N ILE A 495 -20.53 -13.92 -15.75
CA ILE A 495 -19.63 -14.84 -15.04
C ILE A 495 -19.91 -14.78 -13.53
N MET A 496 -20.07 -13.59 -12.95
CA MET A 496 -20.38 -13.43 -11.52
C MET A 496 -21.78 -13.93 -11.16
N ALA A 497 -22.75 -13.81 -12.05
CA ALA A 497 -24.08 -14.38 -11.85
C ALA A 497 -24.07 -15.91 -11.87
N ASP A 498 -23.22 -16.51 -12.70
CA ASP A 498 -23.06 -17.95 -12.80
C ASP A 498 -22.28 -18.54 -11.60
N ILE A 499 -21.28 -17.86 -11.11
CA ILE A 499 -20.49 -18.24 -9.92
C ILE A 499 -21.33 -18.19 -8.63
N ASN A 500 -22.25 -17.23 -8.49
CA ASN A 500 -23.06 -17.03 -7.28
C ASN A 500 -24.31 -17.94 -7.21
N ARG A 501 -24.51 -18.85 -8.15
CA ARG A 501 -25.66 -19.76 -8.11
C ARG A 501 -25.36 -21.01 -7.30
N LYS A 502 -26.36 -21.47 -6.52
CA LYS A 502 -26.25 -22.72 -5.78
C LYS A 502 -26.05 -23.88 -6.75
N GLN A 503 -24.93 -24.57 -6.61
CA GLN A 503 -24.57 -25.76 -7.37
C GLN A 503 -24.45 -26.95 -6.42
N ILE A 504 -24.80 -28.13 -6.90
CA ILE A 504 -24.66 -29.40 -6.17
C ILE A 504 -23.84 -30.39 -7.01
N PRO A 505 -22.95 -31.20 -6.37
CA PRO A 505 -22.24 -32.26 -7.06
C PRO A 505 -23.17 -33.45 -7.28
N VAL A 506 -23.32 -33.89 -8.51
CA VAL A 506 -24.13 -35.07 -8.90
C VAL A 506 -23.36 -35.94 -9.90
N CYS A 507 -23.45 -37.25 -9.79
CA CYS A 507 -22.85 -38.15 -10.78
C CYS A 507 -23.61 -38.06 -12.11
N ARG A 508 -22.97 -38.49 -13.19
CA ARG A 508 -23.56 -38.43 -14.55
C ARG A 508 -24.94 -39.07 -14.64
N LYS A 509 -25.16 -40.22 -13.97
CA LYS A 509 -26.46 -40.91 -13.95
C LYS A 509 -27.55 -40.06 -13.31
N CYS A 510 -27.32 -39.55 -12.11
CA CYS A 510 -28.26 -38.68 -11.40
C CYS A 510 -28.48 -37.36 -12.13
N HIS A 511 -27.42 -36.80 -12.75
CA HIS A 511 -27.52 -35.58 -13.54
C HIS A 511 -28.49 -35.74 -14.74
N VAL A 512 -28.41 -36.85 -15.44
CA VAL A 512 -29.33 -37.18 -16.57
C VAL A 512 -30.77 -37.38 -16.05
N GLN A 513 -30.96 -38.07 -14.93
CA GLN A 513 -32.30 -38.25 -14.32
C GLN A 513 -32.94 -36.91 -13.94
N ILE A 514 -32.16 -36.01 -13.35
CA ILE A 514 -32.64 -34.66 -12.98
C ILE A 514 -33.05 -33.86 -14.24
N HIS A 515 -32.26 -33.92 -15.31
CA HIS A 515 -32.57 -33.20 -16.56
C HIS A 515 -33.76 -33.78 -17.30
N ASN A 516 -33.97 -35.08 -17.20
CA ASN A 516 -35.11 -35.79 -17.86
C ASN A 516 -36.39 -35.76 -17.01
N GLY A 517 -36.39 -35.06 -15.85
CA GLY A 517 -37.56 -34.97 -14.98
C GLY A 517 -37.92 -36.29 -14.28
N LYS A 518 -37.04 -37.29 -14.30
CA LYS A 518 -37.24 -38.62 -13.68
C LYS A 518 -36.67 -38.71 -12.24
N TYR A 519 -36.23 -37.59 -11.71
CA TYR A 519 -35.72 -37.52 -10.32
C TYR A 519 -36.89 -37.29 -9.34
N ASP A 520 -37.13 -38.24 -8.46
CA ASP A 520 -38.22 -38.28 -7.49
C ASP A 520 -37.77 -38.14 -6.03
N GLY A 521 -36.48 -37.82 -5.81
CA GLY A 521 -35.92 -37.65 -4.48
C GLY A 521 -36.19 -36.28 -3.83
N LYS A 522 -35.46 -35.95 -2.77
CA LYS A 522 -35.56 -34.66 -2.05
C LYS A 522 -35.39 -33.47 -2.99
N ALA A 523 -36.12 -32.41 -2.74
CA ALA A 523 -36.00 -31.19 -3.58
C ALA A 523 -34.54 -30.72 -3.70
N LEU A 524 -34.07 -30.42 -4.90
CA LEU A 524 -32.66 -30.08 -5.21
C LEU A 524 -32.13 -28.91 -4.38
N LYS A 525 -33.05 -28.00 -3.90
CA LYS A 525 -32.71 -26.88 -3.02
C LYS A 525 -32.31 -27.32 -1.61
N ASP A 526 -32.81 -28.50 -1.17
CA ASP A 526 -32.66 -29.07 0.17
C ASP A 526 -31.54 -30.11 0.24
N LEU A 527 -30.94 -30.46 -0.90
CA LEU A 527 -29.75 -31.29 -0.94
C LEU A 527 -28.56 -30.48 -0.43
N HIS A 528 -28.11 -30.84 0.75
CA HIS A 528 -26.94 -30.25 1.39
C HIS A 528 -25.81 -31.26 1.44
N PHE A 529 -24.61 -30.78 1.19
CA PHE A 529 -23.39 -31.52 1.50
C PHE A 529 -23.15 -31.45 3.01
N ASN A 530 -23.08 -32.62 3.66
CA ASN A 530 -22.68 -32.69 5.07
C ASN A 530 -21.17 -32.95 5.13
N PRO A 531 -20.35 -31.97 5.59
CA PRO A 531 -18.90 -32.15 5.66
C PRO A 531 -18.43 -33.12 6.76
N ALA A 532 -19.35 -33.64 7.58
CA ALA A 532 -19.04 -34.53 8.71
C ALA A 532 -18.87 -36.02 8.34
N VAL A 533 -18.86 -36.36 7.04
CA VAL A 533 -18.66 -37.73 6.56
C VAL A 533 -17.52 -37.77 5.55
N ILE A 534 -16.32 -37.42 6.01
CA ILE A 534 -15.05 -37.78 5.37
C ILE A 534 -14.20 -38.48 6.44
#